data_66c154dbe23720723eab70d5ba852a4e
#
_entry.id   66c154dbe23720723eab70d5ba852a4e
#
_cell.length_a   1.000
_cell.length_b   1.000
_cell.length_c   1.000
_cell.angle_alpha   90.00
_cell.angle_beta   90.00
_cell.angle_gamma   90.00
#
_symmetry.space_group_name_H-M   'P 1'
#
loop_
_entity.id
_entity.type
_entity.pdbx_description
1 polymer ?
#
loop_
_entity_poly.entity_id
_entity_poly.type
_entity_poly.pdbx_seq_one_letter_code
_entity_poly.pdbx_strand_id
1 'polypeptide(L)'
;MGKEGVKIEIMDTTLRDGEQTSGVSFVPHEKLMIARLLLEDLKVDRVEVASARVSDGEFEAVKMICDWAARRNLLHKVEVLGFVDGHTSVDWIQRTGCRVINLLCKGSLKHCTQQLKKTPEEHLADIINVVHYADEQDITVNVYLEDWSNGIKDSPEYVFQLMDGLQETSVKRYMLPDTLGILNPLQVIEYMRKMKKRYPNTHLDFHAHNDYDLAVSNVLAAVLSGVKGLHTTINGLGERAGNAPLASVQAILKDHFNAATNIDESRLNDVSRVVESYSGIMIPANKPIVGENVFCLLYTSDAADE
;
A
#
# COMPACT_ATOMS: atom_id res chain seq x y z
N MET A 1 -13.45 -31.26 -5.04
CA MET A 1 -13.62 -29.93 -5.66
C MET A 1 -12.94 -28.94 -4.73
N GLY A 2 -11.70 -28.54 -5.04
CA GLY A 2 -10.99 -27.51 -4.27
C GLY A 2 -11.77 -26.21 -4.37
N LYS A 3 -12.08 -25.58 -3.24
CA LYS A 3 -12.56 -24.21 -3.23
C LYS A 3 -11.46 -23.35 -3.88
N GLU A 4 -11.76 -22.68 -4.98
CA GLU A 4 -10.86 -21.65 -5.50
C GLU A 4 -10.53 -20.69 -4.34
N GLY A 5 -9.23 -20.50 -4.08
CA GLY A 5 -8.77 -19.60 -3.02
C GLY A 5 -9.26 -18.18 -3.29
N VAL A 6 -9.49 -17.42 -2.23
CA VAL A 6 -9.83 -15.99 -2.35
C VAL A 6 -8.68 -15.29 -3.05
N LYS A 7 -8.94 -14.60 -4.17
CA LYS A 7 -7.93 -13.80 -4.85
C LYS A 7 -7.64 -12.55 -4.03
N ILE A 8 -6.37 -12.35 -3.70
CA ILE A 8 -5.84 -11.18 -2.99
C ILE A 8 -4.90 -10.43 -3.92
N GLU A 9 -5.09 -9.13 -4.01
CA GLU A 9 -4.22 -8.20 -4.75
C GLU A 9 -3.19 -7.59 -3.79
N ILE A 10 -1.93 -7.59 -4.21
CA ILE A 10 -0.82 -6.99 -3.47
C ILE A 10 -0.38 -5.71 -4.16
N MET A 11 -0.44 -4.59 -3.45
CA MET A 11 0.25 -3.36 -3.82
C MET A 11 1.53 -3.25 -3.01
N ASP A 12 2.65 -3.06 -3.69
CA ASP A 12 3.91 -2.74 -3.02
C ASP A 12 4.13 -1.22 -2.99
N THR A 13 4.46 -0.68 -1.83
CA THR A 13 4.71 0.74 -1.61
C THR A 13 6.15 1.02 -1.11
N THR A 14 7.10 0.11 -1.40
CA THR A 14 8.52 0.27 -1.04
C THR A 14 9.10 1.57 -1.56
N LEU A 15 8.75 1.96 -2.79
CA LEU A 15 9.28 3.15 -3.47
C LEU A 15 8.64 4.47 -3.02
N ARG A 16 7.55 4.42 -2.25
CA ARG A 16 6.92 5.61 -1.68
C ARG A 16 7.02 5.61 -0.16
N ASP A 17 6.29 4.72 0.53
CA ASP A 17 6.27 4.64 1.99
C ASP A 17 7.57 4.04 2.54
N GLY A 18 8.09 3.00 1.85
CA GLY A 18 9.38 2.41 2.21
C GLY A 18 10.53 3.41 2.17
N GLU A 19 10.51 4.37 1.25
CA GLU A 19 11.51 5.44 1.17
C GLU A 19 11.38 6.48 2.31
N GLN A 20 10.26 6.50 3.04
CA GLN A 20 10.10 7.31 4.23
C GLN A 20 10.83 6.74 5.47
N THR A 21 11.43 5.55 5.35
CA THR A 21 12.35 5.04 6.37
C THR A 21 13.52 6.01 6.57
N SER A 22 13.83 6.35 7.82
CA SER A 22 14.91 7.26 8.11
C SER A 22 16.25 6.78 7.52
N GLY A 23 16.88 7.65 6.72
CA GLY A 23 18.16 7.36 6.05
C GLY A 23 18.04 6.63 4.70
N VAL A 24 16.85 6.30 4.25
CA VAL A 24 16.60 5.73 2.91
C VAL A 24 16.33 6.85 1.90
N SER A 25 16.98 6.78 0.76
CA SER A 25 16.71 7.62 -0.39
C SER A 25 17.19 6.89 -1.65
N PHE A 26 16.27 6.60 -2.55
CA PHE A 26 16.59 5.94 -3.81
C PHE A 26 16.82 6.96 -4.92
N VAL A 27 17.91 6.80 -5.70
CA VAL A 27 18.06 7.59 -6.90
C VAL A 27 17.13 7.09 -8.02
N PRO A 28 16.79 7.92 -9.04
CA PRO A 28 15.80 7.56 -10.07
C PRO A 28 16.06 6.19 -10.73
N HIS A 29 17.32 5.84 -10.98
CA HIS A 29 17.67 4.56 -11.59
C HIS A 29 17.43 3.36 -10.67
N GLU A 30 17.67 3.51 -9.37
CA GLU A 30 17.37 2.47 -8.37
C GLU A 30 15.86 2.26 -8.24
N LYS A 31 15.07 3.35 -8.23
CA LYS A 31 13.59 3.25 -8.27
C LYS A 31 13.11 2.47 -9.48
N LEU A 32 13.66 2.76 -10.67
CA LEU A 32 13.33 2.00 -11.87
C LEU A 32 13.69 0.51 -11.72
N MET A 33 14.87 0.20 -11.19
CA MET A 33 15.30 -1.19 -10.99
C MET A 33 14.40 -1.93 -10.00
N ILE A 34 14.07 -1.31 -8.87
CA ILE A 34 13.14 -1.90 -7.89
C ILE A 34 11.75 -2.08 -8.50
N ALA A 35 11.21 -1.08 -9.21
CA ALA A 35 9.91 -1.19 -9.87
C ALA A 35 9.86 -2.36 -10.86
N ARG A 36 10.95 -2.60 -11.61
CA ARG A 36 11.07 -3.74 -12.53
C ARG A 36 11.04 -5.06 -11.78
N LEU A 37 11.83 -5.20 -10.71
CA LEU A 37 11.86 -6.41 -9.89
C LEU A 37 10.49 -6.70 -9.27
N LEU A 38 9.79 -5.67 -8.80
CA LEU A 38 8.47 -5.81 -8.23
C LEU A 38 7.42 -6.28 -9.26
N LEU A 39 7.43 -5.69 -10.46
CA LEU A 39 6.40 -5.95 -11.47
C LEU A 39 6.71 -7.15 -12.38
N GLU A 40 7.97 -7.38 -12.77
CA GLU A 40 8.35 -8.48 -13.68
C GLU A 40 8.74 -9.75 -12.93
N ASP A 41 9.52 -9.63 -11.85
CA ASP A 41 10.06 -10.80 -11.14
C ASP A 41 9.10 -11.26 -10.03
N LEU A 42 8.78 -10.39 -9.06
CA LEU A 42 7.83 -10.72 -7.99
C LEU A 42 6.37 -10.77 -8.44
N LYS A 43 6.03 -10.06 -9.51
CA LYS A 43 4.68 -9.99 -10.10
C LYS A 43 3.62 -9.44 -9.16
N VAL A 44 3.97 -8.41 -8.37
CA VAL A 44 2.97 -7.68 -7.60
C VAL A 44 1.87 -7.12 -8.51
N ASP A 45 0.69 -6.93 -7.98
CA ASP A 45 -0.44 -6.45 -8.78
C ASP A 45 -0.30 -4.96 -9.11
N ARG A 46 0.23 -4.17 -8.16
CA ARG A 46 0.39 -2.72 -8.28
C ARG A 46 1.64 -2.25 -7.52
N VAL A 47 2.23 -1.14 -7.95
CA VAL A 47 3.34 -0.48 -7.25
C VAL A 47 3.04 1.01 -7.07
N GLU A 48 3.21 1.51 -5.86
CA GLU A 48 3.17 2.95 -5.58
C GLU A 48 4.60 3.47 -5.54
N VAL A 49 4.94 4.34 -6.51
CA VAL A 49 6.35 4.61 -6.82
C VAL A 49 6.88 5.94 -6.27
N ALA A 50 6.01 6.86 -5.90
CA ALA A 50 6.40 8.18 -5.40
C ALA A 50 5.22 8.96 -4.81
N SER A 51 5.53 10.08 -4.14
CA SER A 51 4.57 11.14 -3.85
C SER A 51 4.75 12.28 -4.86
N ALA A 52 3.63 12.79 -5.38
CA ALA A 52 3.65 13.90 -6.34
C ALA A 52 4.27 15.17 -5.71
N ARG A 53 5.02 15.93 -6.52
CA ARG A 53 5.52 17.28 -6.17
C ARG A 53 6.57 17.34 -5.06
N VAL A 54 7.19 16.24 -4.70
CA VAL A 54 8.23 16.23 -3.65
C VAL A 54 9.54 16.81 -4.17
N SER A 55 10.01 16.38 -5.35
CA SER A 55 11.27 16.84 -5.94
C SER A 55 11.33 16.61 -7.45
N ASP A 56 12.32 17.22 -8.11
CA ASP A 56 12.61 16.95 -9.53
C ASP A 56 13.11 15.50 -9.71
N GLY A 57 13.84 14.96 -8.75
CA GLY A 57 14.29 13.55 -8.78
C GLY A 57 13.14 12.57 -8.74
N GLU A 58 12.08 12.86 -7.96
CA GLU A 58 10.83 12.07 -7.97
C GLU A 58 10.14 12.14 -9.33
N PHE A 59 10.08 13.33 -9.93
CA PHE A 59 9.50 13.49 -11.26
C PHE A 59 10.24 12.65 -12.31
N GLU A 60 11.58 12.70 -12.31
CA GLU A 60 12.42 11.93 -13.22
C GLU A 60 12.23 10.42 -13.00
N ALA A 61 12.23 9.97 -11.75
CA ALA A 61 12.04 8.56 -11.40
C ALA A 61 10.69 8.04 -11.92
N VAL A 62 9.61 8.75 -11.61
CA VAL A 62 8.26 8.36 -12.06
C VAL A 62 8.18 8.34 -13.58
N LYS A 63 8.73 9.36 -14.26
CA LYS A 63 8.75 9.40 -15.71
C LYS A 63 9.51 8.20 -16.31
N MET A 64 10.68 7.87 -15.79
CA MET A 64 11.47 6.71 -16.23
C MET A 64 10.70 5.40 -16.05
N ILE A 65 10.03 5.22 -14.90
CA ILE A 65 9.23 4.04 -14.60
C ILE A 65 8.03 3.96 -15.56
N CYS A 66 7.30 5.06 -15.76
CA CYS A 66 6.14 5.10 -16.65
C CYS A 66 6.54 4.82 -18.11
N ASP A 67 7.62 5.43 -18.61
CA ASP A 67 8.14 5.19 -19.96
C ASP A 67 8.54 3.72 -20.18
N TRP A 68 9.14 3.07 -19.16
CA TRP A 68 9.45 1.66 -19.20
C TRP A 68 8.19 0.79 -19.12
N ALA A 69 7.28 1.06 -18.18
CA ALA A 69 6.07 0.28 -17.95
C ALA A 69 5.12 0.33 -19.15
N ALA A 70 5.04 1.48 -19.85
CA ALA A 70 4.24 1.63 -21.07
C ALA A 70 4.72 0.66 -22.17
N ARG A 71 6.03 0.52 -22.36
CA ARG A 71 6.61 -0.41 -23.35
C ARG A 71 6.37 -1.89 -23.00
N ARG A 72 6.03 -2.19 -21.76
CA ARG A 72 5.77 -3.54 -21.23
C ARG A 72 4.28 -3.84 -21.02
N ASN A 73 3.39 -2.90 -21.33
CA ASN A 73 1.97 -2.98 -21.05
C ASN A 73 1.66 -3.12 -19.53
N LEU A 74 2.49 -2.50 -18.69
CA LEU A 74 2.40 -2.52 -17.22
C LEU A 74 2.03 -1.16 -16.61
N LEU A 75 1.81 -0.13 -17.43
CA LEU A 75 1.56 1.24 -16.97
C LEU A 75 0.36 1.33 -16.02
N HIS A 76 -0.67 0.52 -16.22
CA HIS A 76 -1.87 0.45 -15.38
C HIS A 76 -1.61 -0.08 -13.96
N LYS A 77 -0.41 -0.61 -13.70
CA LYS A 77 0.04 -1.10 -12.40
C LYS A 77 0.89 -0.09 -11.64
N VAL A 78 1.26 1.03 -12.27
CA VAL A 78 2.09 2.08 -11.66
C VAL A 78 1.19 3.16 -11.11
N GLU A 79 1.31 3.45 -9.82
CA GLU A 79 0.50 4.38 -9.08
C GLU A 79 1.36 5.45 -8.39
N VAL A 80 0.85 6.66 -8.24
CA VAL A 80 1.52 7.77 -7.58
C VAL A 80 0.60 8.38 -6.53
N LEU A 81 1.13 8.61 -5.33
CA LEU A 81 0.42 9.35 -4.29
C LEU A 81 0.28 10.82 -4.68
N GLY A 82 -0.93 11.33 -4.66
CA GLY A 82 -1.22 12.74 -4.91
C GLY A 82 -2.06 13.35 -3.79
N PHE A 83 -2.25 14.66 -3.84
CA PHE A 83 -2.88 15.42 -2.78
C PHE A 83 -4.16 16.11 -3.27
N VAL A 84 -5.06 16.44 -2.33
CA VAL A 84 -6.24 17.27 -2.58
C VAL A 84 -5.79 18.74 -2.64
N ASP A 85 -5.20 19.13 -3.79
CA ASP A 85 -4.55 20.42 -4.01
C ASP A 85 -5.00 21.12 -5.30
N GLY A 86 -6.27 20.93 -5.64
CA GLY A 86 -6.86 21.38 -6.91
C GLY A 86 -6.36 20.51 -8.07
N HIS A 87 -5.72 21.13 -9.05
CA HIS A 87 -5.24 20.41 -10.23
C HIS A 87 -3.76 19.98 -10.13
N THR A 88 -3.03 20.51 -9.17
CA THR A 88 -1.56 20.52 -9.19
C THR A 88 -0.94 19.12 -9.14
N SER A 89 -1.44 18.22 -8.29
CA SER A 89 -0.97 16.83 -8.23
C SER A 89 -1.38 16.05 -9.48
N VAL A 90 -2.58 16.26 -9.99
CA VAL A 90 -3.07 15.61 -11.22
C VAL A 90 -2.22 16.01 -12.43
N ASP A 91 -1.94 17.32 -12.61
CA ASP A 91 -1.10 17.84 -13.69
C ASP A 91 0.33 17.28 -13.61
N TRP A 92 0.88 17.21 -12.38
CA TRP A 92 2.20 16.64 -12.17
C TRP A 92 2.25 15.16 -12.61
N ILE A 93 1.26 14.38 -12.19
CA ILE A 93 1.14 12.94 -12.50
C ILE A 93 0.95 12.76 -14.01
N GLN A 94 0.08 13.54 -14.66
CA GLN A 94 -0.13 13.49 -16.10
C GLN A 94 1.18 13.73 -16.87
N ARG A 95 1.95 14.74 -16.46
CA ARG A 95 3.24 15.08 -17.10
C ARG A 95 4.31 14.00 -16.97
N THR A 96 4.26 13.15 -15.94
CA THR A 96 5.14 11.98 -15.82
C THR A 96 4.73 10.83 -16.74
N GLY A 97 3.54 10.87 -17.31
CA GLY A 97 2.94 9.78 -18.08
C GLY A 97 2.19 8.74 -17.24
N CYS A 98 2.17 8.88 -15.91
CA CYS A 98 1.38 8.01 -15.04
C CYS A 98 -0.13 8.19 -15.29
N ARG A 99 -0.93 7.14 -15.02
CA ARG A 99 -2.37 7.10 -15.28
C ARG A 99 -3.20 6.74 -14.04
N VAL A 100 -2.57 6.63 -12.88
CA VAL A 100 -3.26 6.29 -11.64
C VAL A 100 -2.76 7.20 -10.52
N ILE A 101 -3.68 7.88 -9.87
CA ILE A 101 -3.45 8.67 -8.66
C ILE A 101 -4.02 7.95 -7.44
N ASN A 102 -3.22 7.83 -6.38
CA ASN A 102 -3.66 7.50 -5.05
C ASN A 102 -3.88 8.80 -4.28
N LEU A 103 -5.10 9.29 -4.26
CA LEU A 103 -5.44 10.61 -3.72
C LEU A 103 -5.50 10.54 -2.18
N LEU A 104 -4.60 11.26 -1.51
CA LEU A 104 -4.52 11.32 -0.05
C LEU A 104 -5.57 12.27 0.52
N CYS A 105 -6.59 11.71 1.15
CA CYS A 105 -7.67 12.44 1.82
C CYS A 105 -7.59 12.23 3.33
N LYS A 106 -8.09 13.15 4.13
CA LYS A 106 -8.12 12.98 5.60
C LYS A 106 -9.28 12.05 6.00
N GLY A 107 -8.95 10.92 6.59
CA GLY A 107 -9.90 9.88 7.01
C GLY A 107 -10.41 10.03 8.44
N SER A 108 -9.99 11.05 9.22
CA SER A 108 -10.51 11.36 10.54
C SER A 108 -11.03 12.80 10.63
N LEU A 109 -12.12 13.02 11.37
CA LEU A 109 -12.67 14.35 11.61
C LEU A 109 -11.64 15.28 12.23
N LYS A 110 -10.81 14.76 13.13
CA LYS A 110 -9.74 15.52 13.78
C LYS A 110 -8.76 16.09 12.74
N HIS A 111 -8.30 15.29 11.77
CA HIS A 111 -7.39 15.78 10.74
C HIS A 111 -8.10 16.74 9.78
N CYS A 112 -9.36 16.51 9.43
CA CYS A 112 -10.14 17.43 8.61
C CYS A 112 -10.25 18.81 9.28
N THR A 113 -10.69 18.85 10.54
CA THR A 113 -10.98 20.12 11.22
C THR A 113 -9.74 20.83 11.77
N GLN A 114 -8.74 20.09 12.27
CA GLN A 114 -7.59 20.69 12.95
C GLN A 114 -6.38 20.91 12.02
N GLN A 115 -6.14 20.00 11.06
CA GLN A 115 -5.02 20.14 10.12
C GLN A 115 -5.43 20.90 8.87
N LEU A 116 -6.53 20.51 8.20
CA LEU A 116 -7.00 21.21 7.01
C LEU A 116 -7.79 22.48 7.34
N LYS A 117 -8.33 22.58 8.56
CA LYS A 117 -9.22 23.67 9.00
C LYS A 117 -10.44 23.82 8.10
N LYS A 118 -11.02 22.68 7.69
CA LYS A 118 -12.20 22.58 6.81
C LYS A 118 -13.34 21.86 7.51
N THR A 119 -14.56 22.13 7.05
CA THR A 119 -15.72 21.30 7.39
C THR A 119 -15.67 19.98 6.60
N PRO A 120 -16.37 18.92 7.04
CA PRO A 120 -16.52 17.70 6.27
C PRO A 120 -17.05 17.91 4.86
N GLU A 121 -18.01 18.81 4.67
CA GLU A 121 -18.63 19.15 3.40
C GLU A 121 -17.64 19.83 2.45
N GLU A 122 -16.86 20.79 2.96
CA GLU A 122 -15.81 21.45 2.19
C GLU A 122 -14.74 20.46 1.74
N HIS A 123 -14.30 19.57 2.65
CA HIS A 123 -13.30 18.57 2.31
C HIS A 123 -13.80 17.57 1.26
N LEU A 124 -15.04 17.09 1.42
CA LEU A 124 -15.67 16.19 0.44
C LEU A 124 -15.79 16.87 -0.93
N ALA A 125 -16.22 18.13 -0.97
CA ALA A 125 -16.34 18.90 -2.22
C ALA A 125 -14.98 19.04 -2.93
N ASP A 126 -13.91 19.32 -2.18
CA ASP A 126 -12.56 19.40 -2.74
C ASP A 126 -12.10 18.07 -3.34
N ILE A 127 -12.36 16.95 -2.63
CA ILE A 127 -12.01 15.62 -3.14
C ILE A 127 -12.76 15.35 -4.44
N ILE A 128 -14.08 15.59 -4.48
CA ILE A 128 -14.91 15.38 -5.67
C ILE A 128 -14.39 16.21 -6.85
N ASN A 129 -14.01 17.47 -6.62
CA ASN A 129 -13.45 18.32 -7.66
C ASN A 129 -12.15 17.76 -8.25
N VAL A 130 -11.25 17.22 -7.40
CA VAL A 130 -10.01 16.60 -7.89
C VAL A 130 -10.31 15.31 -8.67
N VAL A 131 -11.28 14.50 -8.20
CA VAL A 131 -11.71 13.28 -8.89
C VAL A 131 -12.25 13.59 -10.28
N HIS A 132 -13.15 14.58 -10.41
CA HIS A 132 -13.70 14.99 -11.70
C HIS A 132 -12.60 15.49 -12.64
N TYR A 133 -11.68 16.32 -12.13
CA TYR A 133 -10.58 16.81 -12.95
C TYR A 133 -9.64 15.67 -13.40
N ALA A 134 -9.36 14.68 -12.53
CA ALA A 134 -8.57 13.52 -12.90
C ALA A 134 -9.25 12.70 -14.01
N ASP A 135 -10.58 12.52 -13.94
CA ASP A 135 -11.35 11.85 -14.99
C ASP A 135 -11.25 12.58 -16.34
N GLU A 136 -11.32 13.92 -16.34
CA GLU A 136 -11.13 14.72 -17.56
C GLU A 136 -9.73 14.55 -18.18
N GLN A 137 -8.75 14.13 -17.36
CA GLN A 137 -7.36 13.89 -17.79
C GLN A 137 -7.06 12.41 -18.06
N ASP A 138 -8.07 11.53 -18.10
CA ASP A 138 -7.92 10.05 -18.23
C ASP A 138 -7.01 9.46 -17.14
N ILE A 139 -7.08 9.97 -15.90
CA ILE A 139 -6.36 9.47 -14.75
C ILE A 139 -7.32 8.74 -13.81
N THR A 140 -7.05 7.48 -13.56
CA THR A 140 -7.80 6.66 -12.60
C THR A 140 -7.52 7.11 -11.17
N VAL A 141 -8.56 7.24 -10.34
CA VAL A 141 -8.45 7.69 -8.95
C VAL A 141 -8.73 6.54 -7.98
N ASN A 142 -7.79 6.31 -7.08
CA ASN A 142 -7.96 5.58 -5.83
C ASN A 142 -7.90 6.60 -4.68
N VAL A 143 -8.53 6.33 -3.55
CA VAL A 143 -8.56 7.26 -2.40
C VAL A 143 -7.97 6.61 -1.16
N TYR A 144 -6.94 7.23 -0.58
CA TYR A 144 -6.50 6.96 0.78
C TYR A 144 -7.33 7.78 1.78
N LEU A 145 -7.82 7.14 2.82
CA LEU A 145 -8.41 7.81 3.99
C LEU A 145 -7.38 7.87 5.11
N GLU A 146 -6.39 8.78 4.99
CA GLU A 146 -5.31 8.94 5.99
C GLU A 146 -5.88 9.08 7.41
N ASP A 147 -5.30 8.36 8.36
CA ASP A 147 -5.77 8.28 9.76
C ASP A 147 -7.15 7.61 9.91
N TRP A 148 -7.50 6.71 8.96
CA TRP A 148 -8.77 5.99 8.98
C TRP A 148 -9.00 5.22 10.28
N SER A 149 -7.97 4.63 10.87
CA SER A 149 -8.08 3.88 12.13
C SER A 149 -8.63 4.73 13.27
N ASN A 150 -8.15 5.96 13.45
CA ASN A 150 -8.74 6.90 14.38
C ASN A 150 -10.11 7.42 13.91
N GLY A 151 -10.27 7.64 12.61
CA GLY A 151 -11.53 8.07 12.01
C GLY A 151 -12.68 7.11 12.32
N ILE A 152 -12.52 5.82 11.98
CA ILE A 152 -13.59 4.82 12.20
C ILE A 152 -13.87 4.54 13.67
N LYS A 153 -12.87 4.74 14.52
CA LYS A 153 -12.99 4.59 15.98
C LYS A 153 -13.71 5.76 16.62
N ASP A 154 -13.27 6.99 16.33
CA ASP A 154 -13.65 8.18 17.09
C ASP A 154 -14.68 9.07 16.36
N SER A 155 -14.81 8.94 15.04
CA SER A 155 -15.70 9.73 14.17
C SER A 155 -16.22 8.93 12.98
N PRO A 156 -16.89 7.78 13.21
CA PRO A 156 -17.32 6.90 12.11
C PRO A 156 -18.31 7.58 11.14
N GLU A 157 -19.13 8.52 11.63
CA GLU A 157 -20.07 9.28 10.82
C GLU A 157 -19.34 10.09 9.74
N TYR A 158 -18.19 10.68 10.09
CA TYR A 158 -17.35 11.40 9.13
C TYR A 158 -16.77 10.46 8.05
N VAL A 159 -16.24 9.29 8.46
CA VAL A 159 -15.76 8.27 7.50
C VAL A 159 -16.87 7.87 6.55
N PHE A 160 -18.08 7.63 7.08
CA PHE A 160 -19.22 7.26 6.24
C PHE A 160 -19.69 8.41 5.35
N GLN A 161 -19.70 9.64 5.83
CA GLN A 161 -20.04 10.82 5.01
C GLN A 161 -19.10 10.94 3.80
N LEU A 162 -17.79 10.78 4.00
CA LEU A 162 -16.82 10.78 2.90
C LEU A 162 -17.07 9.63 1.93
N MET A 163 -17.20 8.41 2.45
CA MET A 163 -17.39 7.21 1.62
C MET A 163 -18.70 7.28 0.83
N ASP A 164 -19.80 7.70 1.47
CA ASP A 164 -21.10 7.82 0.81
C ASP A 164 -21.06 8.86 -0.33
N GLY A 165 -20.46 10.02 -0.08
CA GLY A 165 -20.33 11.07 -1.09
C GLY A 165 -19.42 10.70 -2.27
N LEU A 166 -18.47 9.78 -2.05
CA LEU A 166 -17.57 9.32 -3.10
C LEU A 166 -18.09 8.10 -3.88
N GLN A 167 -19.15 7.40 -3.41
CA GLN A 167 -19.72 6.25 -4.15
C GLN A 167 -20.30 6.63 -5.51
N GLU A 168 -20.74 7.89 -5.68
CA GLU A 168 -21.30 8.42 -6.93
C GLU A 168 -20.22 8.92 -7.92
N THR A 169 -18.94 8.76 -7.56
CA THR A 169 -17.79 9.18 -8.37
C THR A 169 -17.10 7.99 -9.05
N SER A 170 -16.11 8.27 -9.87
CA SER A 170 -15.29 7.28 -10.58
C SER A 170 -14.26 6.57 -9.72
N VAL A 171 -14.15 6.87 -8.41
CA VAL A 171 -13.17 6.26 -7.50
C VAL A 171 -13.21 4.73 -7.57
N LYS A 172 -12.06 4.11 -7.83
CA LYS A 172 -11.97 2.67 -8.05
C LYS A 172 -11.74 1.87 -6.76
N ARG A 173 -10.96 2.44 -5.82
CA ARG A 173 -10.54 1.76 -4.58
C ARG A 173 -10.55 2.73 -3.42
N TYR A 174 -10.86 2.21 -2.24
CA TYR A 174 -10.72 2.93 -0.99
C TYR A 174 -9.66 2.22 -0.14
N MET A 175 -8.59 2.94 0.15
CA MET A 175 -7.44 2.46 0.88
C MET A 175 -7.57 2.92 2.34
N LEU A 176 -7.63 1.97 3.25
CA LEU A 176 -7.93 2.16 4.67
C LEU A 176 -6.66 1.96 5.50
N PRO A 177 -5.88 3.02 5.78
CA PRO A 177 -4.63 2.87 6.50
C PRO A 177 -4.81 2.90 8.01
N ASP A 178 -4.15 1.98 8.68
CA ASP A 178 -3.77 2.12 10.08
C ASP A 178 -2.48 2.94 10.15
N THR A 179 -2.63 4.24 9.93
CA THR A 179 -1.52 5.21 9.74
C THR A 179 -0.54 5.24 10.91
N LEU A 180 -1.03 5.05 12.13
CA LEU A 180 -0.21 5.08 13.34
C LEU A 180 0.08 3.66 13.89
N GLY A 181 -0.34 2.61 13.18
CA GLY A 181 -0.12 1.23 13.59
C GLY A 181 -0.77 0.89 14.94
N ILE A 182 -1.91 1.49 15.27
CA ILE A 182 -2.52 1.44 16.62
C ILE A 182 -3.57 0.35 16.78
N LEU A 183 -4.01 -0.29 15.70
CA LEU A 183 -5.03 -1.31 15.76
C LEU A 183 -4.46 -2.66 16.21
N ASN A 184 -5.28 -3.42 16.91
CA ASN A 184 -5.08 -4.84 17.12
C ASN A 184 -5.98 -5.66 16.17
N PRO A 185 -5.74 -6.97 15.99
CA PRO A 185 -6.50 -7.79 15.05
C PRO A 185 -8.01 -7.84 15.31
N LEU A 186 -8.45 -7.77 16.56
CA LEU A 186 -9.88 -7.77 16.90
C LEU A 186 -10.57 -6.48 16.45
N GLN A 187 -9.90 -5.34 16.61
CA GLN A 187 -10.38 -4.05 16.13
C GLN A 187 -10.43 -4.01 14.60
N VAL A 188 -9.39 -4.57 13.93
CA VAL A 188 -9.40 -4.67 12.47
C VAL A 188 -10.61 -5.49 12.00
N ILE A 189 -10.89 -6.64 12.60
CA ILE A 189 -12.07 -7.46 12.28
C ILE A 189 -13.35 -6.66 12.48
N GLU A 190 -13.50 -5.98 13.61
CA GLU A 190 -14.69 -5.18 13.90
C GLU A 190 -14.91 -4.09 12.86
N TYR A 191 -13.88 -3.26 12.62
CA TYR A 191 -14.00 -2.10 11.75
C TYR A 191 -14.13 -2.48 10.29
N MET A 192 -13.37 -3.46 9.81
CA MET A 192 -13.50 -3.94 8.44
C MET A 192 -14.85 -4.59 8.15
N ARG A 193 -15.39 -5.35 9.11
CA ARG A 193 -16.77 -5.89 8.98
C ARG A 193 -17.81 -4.78 8.94
N LYS A 194 -17.64 -3.70 9.73
CA LYS A 194 -18.50 -2.53 9.68
C LYS A 194 -18.46 -1.87 8.30
N MET A 195 -17.25 -1.70 7.72
CA MET A 195 -17.08 -1.17 6.37
C MET A 195 -17.70 -2.09 5.31
N LYS A 196 -17.39 -3.39 5.33
CA LYS A 196 -17.91 -4.36 4.35
C LYS A 196 -19.43 -4.54 4.44
N LYS A 197 -20.02 -4.42 5.61
CA LYS A 197 -21.48 -4.45 5.77
C LYS A 197 -22.18 -3.26 5.10
N ARG A 198 -21.57 -2.05 5.20
CA ARG A 198 -22.11 -0.84 4.58
C ARG A 198 -21.79 -0.77 3.09
N TYR A 199 -20.61 -1.21 2.68
CA TYR A 199 -20.10 -1.13 1.31
C TYR A 199 -19.73 -2.52 0.76
N PRO A 200 -20.70 -3.42 0.56
CA PRO A 200 -20.42 -4.83 0.22
C PRO A 200 -19.72 -5.00 -1.12
N ASN A 201 -20.00 -4.11 -2.08
CA ASN A 201 -19.47 -4.18 -3.45
C ASN A 201 -18.24 -3.30 -3.67
N THR A 202 -17.86 -2.47 -2.69
CA THR A 202 -16.73 -1.55 -2.82
C THR A 202 -15.42 -2.32 -2.63
N HIS A 203 -14.43 -2.01 -3.46
CA HIS A 203 -13.08 -2.54 -3.32
C HIS A 203 -12.37 -1.78 -2.20
N LEU A 204 -12.04 -2.50 -1.14
CA LEU A 204 -11.30 -1.99 0.01
C LEU A 204 -9.90 -2.58 0.04
N ASP A 205 -8.91 -1.73 0.23
CA ASP A 205 -7.52 -2.10 0.51
C ASP A 205 -7.21 -1.80 1.98
N PHE A 206 -6.30 -2.56 2.57
CA PHE A 206 -5.80 -2.31 3.91
C PHE A 206 -4.30 -2.06 3.90
N HIS A 207 -3.88 -1.00 4.59
CA HIS A 207 -2.49 -0.61 4.76
C HIS A 207 -2.16 -0.56 6.25
N ALA A 208 -1.16 -1.32 6.70
CA ALA A 208 -0.83 -1.46 8.11
C ALA A 208 0.61 -1.04 8.42
N HIS A 209 0.77 -0.01 9.27
CA HIS A 209 2.04 0.27 9.92
C HIS A 209 2.30 -0.69 11.10
N ASN A 210 3.58 -0.82 11.50
CA ASN A 210 4.04 -1.89 12.39
C ASN A 210 4.43 -1.41 13.78
N ASP A 211 3.90 -0.29 14.25
CA ASP A 211 4.33 0.37 15.49
C ASP A 211 4.16 -0.49 16.76
N TYR A 212 3.19 -1.42 16.78
CA TYR A 212 3.03 -2.42 17.85
C TYR A 212 3.47 -3.83 17.43
N ASP A 213 4.21 -3.97 16.32
CA ASP A 213 4.59 -5.28 15.75
C ASP A 213 3.39 -6.17 15.38
N LEU A 214 2.27 -5.54 15.03
CA LEU A 214 1.02 -6.23 14.72
C LEU A 214 0.62 -6.13 13.22
N ALA A 215 1.43 -5.49 12.37
CA ALA A 215 1.06 -5.23 10.97
C ALA A 215 0.66 -6.52 10.23
N VAL A 216 1.43 -7.59 10.35
CA VAL A 216 1.15 -8.87 9.67
C VAL A 216 -0.14 -9.51 10.20
N SER A 217 -0.35 -9.52 11.51
CA SER A 217 -1.58 -10.07 12.12
C SER A 217 -2.81 -9.21 11.79
N ASN A 218 -2.64 -7.89 11.65
CA ASN A 218 -3.69 -6.97 11.24
C ASN A 218 -4.08 -7.17 9.77
N VAL A 219 -3.10 -7.38 8.89
CA VAL A 219 -3.34 -7.76 7.48
C VAL A 219 -4.16 -9.05 7.40
N LEU A 220 -3.79 -10.06 8.19
CA LEU A 220 -4.51 -11.32 8.31
C LEU A 220 -5.98 -11.10 8.72
N ALA A 221 -6.19 -10.29 9.75
CA ALA A 221 -7.53 -9.92 10.24
C ALA A 221 -8.37 -9.21 9.19
N ALA A 222 -7.74 -8.34 8.37
CA ALA A 222 -8.40 -7.66 7.26
C ALA A 222 -8.87 -8.66 6.18
N VAL A 223 -8.03 -9.62 5.79
CA VAL A 223 -8.38 -10.68 4.82
C VAL A 223 -9.55 -11.53 5.34
N LEU A 224 -9.52 -11.95 6.62
CA LEU A 224 -10.63 -12.65 7.27
C LEU A 224 -11.95 -11.87 7.25
N SER A 225 -11.85 -10.56 7.15
CA SER A 225 -13.00 -9.66 7.11
C SER A 225 -13.46 -9.32 5.67
N GLY A 226 -12.83 -9.95 4.65
CA GLY A 226 -13.23 -9.82 3.25
C GLY A 226 -12.55 -8.67 2.49
N VAL A 227 -11.46 -8.10 3.01
CA VAL A 227 -10.59 -7.19 2.27
C VAL A 227 -9.83 -7.98 1.20
N LYS A 228 -9.67 -7.40 0.02
CA LYS A 228 -9.04 -8.06 -1.13
C LYS A 228 -7.76 -7.39 -1.62
N GLY A 229 -7.50 -6.15 -1.23
CA GLY A 229 -6.27 -5.41 -1.53
C GLY A 229 -5.43 -5.23 -0.27
N LEU A 230 -4.14 -5.51 -0.37
CA LEU A 230 -3.20 -5.38 0.74
C LEU A 230 -2.00 -4.55 0.30
N HIS A 231 -1.55 -3.67 1.18
CA HIS A 231 -0.34 -2.90 0.96
C HIS A 231 0.81 -3.48 1.77
N THR A 232 1.95 -3.62 1.12
CA THR A 232 3.16 -4.19 1.71
C THR A 232 4.39 -3.40 1.28
N THR A 233 5.50 -3.63 1.97
CA THR A 233 6.82 -3.17 1.52
C THR A 233 7.82 -4.31 1.58
N ILE A 234 8.83 -4.25 0.72
CA ILE A 234 9.96 -5.17 0.82
C ILE A 234 10.68 -4.91 2.13
N ASN A 235 11.00 -5.98 2.85
CA ASN A 235 11.68 -5.99 4.14
C ASN A 235 10.93 -5.24 5.26
N GLY A 236 9.70 -4.80 5.03
CA GLY A 236 8.93 -4.02 5.98
C GLY A 236 9.40 -2.57 6.12
N LEU A 237 10.07 -2.01 5.11
CA LEU A 237 10.47 -0.60 5.10
C LEU A 237 9.26 0.32 5.26
N GLY A 238 9.44 1.49 5.86
CA GLY A 238 8.40 2.50 6.07
C GLY A 238 8.70 3.42 7.23
N GLU A 239 7.85 4.41 7.42
CA GLU A 239 7.98 5.33 8.55
C GLU A 239 8.03 4.60 9.90
N ARG A 240 8.74 5.15 10.87
CA ARG A 240 8.81 4.70 12.28
C ARG A 240 9.24 3.24 12.38
N ALA A 241 8.30 2.31 12.68
CA ALA A 241 8.56 0.87 12.79
C ALA A 241 8.32 0.10 11.48
N GLY A 242 8.03 0.81 10.39
CA GLY A 242 7.82 0.23 9.06
C GLY A 242 6.39 -0.24 8.79
N ASN A 243 6.25 -1.05 7.77
CA ASN A 243 4.99 -1.57 7.23
C ASN A 243 4.93 -3.10 7.32
N ALA A 244 3.80 -3.66 6.93
CA ALA A 244 3.65 -5.10 6.75
C ALA A 244 4.64 -5.62 5.69
N PRO A 245 5.61 -6.50 6.04
CA PRO A 245 6.60 -7.02 5.10
C PRO A 245 5.96 -8.00 4.11
N LEU A 246 6.20 -7.79 2.81
CA LEU A 246 5.62 -8.59 1.73
C LEU A 246 5.87 -10.09 1.92
N ALA A 247 7.10 -10.48 2.26
CA ALA A 247 7.45 -11.89 2.42
C ALA A 247 6.63 -12.59 3.51
N SER A 248 6.45 -11.94 4.69
CA SER A 248 5.64 -12.50 5.79
C SER A 248 4.16 -12.54 5.43
N VAL A 249 3.64 -11.50 4.77
CA VAL A 249 2.25 -11.46 4.30
C VAL A 249 2.00 -12.58 3.29
N GLN A 250 2.87 -12.74 2.30
CA GLN A 250 2.73 -13.77 1.27
C GLN A 250 2.76 -15.19 1.88
N ALA A 251 3.71 -15.47 2.78
CA ALA A 251 3.81 -16.77 3.44
C ALA A 251 2.51 -17.10 4.19
N ILE A 252 1.97 -16.17 4.98
CA ILE A 252 0.72 -16.38 5.71
C ILE A 252 -0.47 -16.60 4.78
N LEU A 253 -0.59 -15.80 3.71
CA LEU A 253 -1.67 -15.93 2.74
C LEU A 253 -1.69 -17.31 2.09
N LYS A 254 -0.52 -17.85 1.76
CA LYS A 254 -0.38 -19.18 1.17
C LYS A 254 -0.64 -20.28 2.19
N ASP A 255 0.08 -20.25 3.32
CA ASP A 255 0.13 -21.39 4.24
C ASP A 255 -1.13 -21.52 5.11
N HIS A 256 -1.79 -20.40 5.44
CA HIS A 256 -2.93 -20.39 6.35
C HIS A 256 -4.27 -20.10 5.68
N PHE A 257 -4.30 -19.47 4.47
CA PHE A 257 -5.53 -19.07 3.82
C PHE A 257 -5.80 -19.76 2.48
N ASN A 258 -4.80 -20.42 1.93
CA ASN A 258 -4.87 -20.90 0.55
C ASN A 258 -5.36 -19.77 -0.40
N ALA A 259 -4.92 -18.55 -0.13
CA ALA A 259 -5.25 -17.39 -0.94
C ALA A 259 -4.46 -17.43 -2.26
N ALA A 260 -5.12 -17.05 -3.35
CA ALA A 260 -4.47 -16.91 -4.63
C ALA A 260 -3.88 -15.49 -4.75
N THR A 261 -2.57 -15.39 -4.88
CA THR A 261 -1.83 -14.17 -5.23
C THR A 261 -1.08 -14.38 -6.54
N ASN A 262 -0.62 -13.30 -7.15
CA ASN A 262 0.25 -13.38 -8.34
C ASN A 262 1.74 -13.45 -7.98
N ILE A 263 2.10 -13.40 -6.69
CA ILE A 263 3.48 -13.29 -6.22
C ILE A 263 4.31 -14.53 -6.60
N ASP A 264 5.44 -14.32 -7.23
CA ASP A 264 6.45 -15.34 -7.48
C ASP A 264 7.39 -15.45 -6.27
N GLU A 265 7.08 -16.37 -5.37
CA GLU A 265 7.81 -16.56 -4.11
C GLU A 265 9.29 -16.92 -4.31
N SER A 266 9.64 -17.54 -5.43
CA SER A 266 11.02 -17.90 -5.73
C SER A 266 11.97 -16.70 -5.84
N ARG A 267 11.40 -15.51 -6.05
CA ARG A 267 12.14 -14.25 -6.22
C ARG A 267 12.21 -13.40 -4.94
N LEU A 268 11.50 -13.79 -3.87
CA LEU A 268 11.41 -12.99 -2.63
C LEU A 268 12.78 -12.66 -2.03
N ASN A 269 13.64 -13.66 -1.88
CA ASN A 269 14.96 -13.45 -1.30
C ASN A 269 15.85 -12.57 -2.17
N ASP A 270 15.87 -12.79 -3.48
CA ASP A 270 16.68 -12.00 -4.43
C ASP A 270 16.26 -10.52 -4.36
N VAL A 271 14.96 -10.24 -4.44
CA VAL A 271 14.45 -8.86 -4.39
C VAL A 271 14.69 -8.23 -3.02
N SER A 272 14.53 -8.99 -1.92
CA SER A 272 14.84 -8.52 -0.57
C SER A 272 16.28 -8.06 -0.43
N ARG A 273 17.25 -8.82 -1.01
CA ARG A 273 18.69 -8.47 -0.97
C ARG A 273 19.01 -7.25 -1.84
N VAL A 274 18.37 -7.10 -2.99
CA VAL A 274 18.56 -5.90 -3.82
C VAL A 274 18.06 -4.66 -3.09
N VAL A 275 16.87 -4.71 -2.47
CA VAL A 275 16.32 -3.59 -1.70
C VAL A 275 17.18 -3.30 -0.46
N GLU A 276 17.70 -4.33 0.23
CA GLU A 276 18.67 -4.16 1.31
C GLU A 276 19.89 -3.35 0.85
N SER A 277 20.45 -3.72 -0.32
CA SER A 277 21.64 -3.06 -0.87
C SER A 277 21.37 -1.59 -1.23
N TYR A 278 20.22 -1.29 -1.84
CA TYR A 278 19.88 0.07 -2.26
C TYR A 278 19.43 0.96 -1.10
N SER A 279 18.67 0.41 -0.16
CA SER A 279 18.22 1.16 1.02
C SER A 279 19.31 1.38 2.06
N GLY A 280 20.35 0.55 2.08
CA GLY A 280 21.35 0.53 3.15
C GLY A 280 20.82 0.00 4.49
N ILE A 281 19.57 -0.45 4.54
CA ILE A 281 18.95 -1.04 5.75
C ILE A 281 19.18 -2.54 5.74
N MET A 282 20.05 -3.03 6.60
CA MET A 282 20.39 -4.44 6.69
C MET A 282 19.21 -5.30 7.16
N ILE A 283 19.02 -6.44 6.53
CA ILE A 283 18.05 -7.44 6.96
C ILE A 283 18.63 -8.18 8.19
N PRO A 284 18.01 -8.10 9.38
CA PRO A 284 18.45 -8.88 10.52
C PRO A 284 18.47 -10.38 10.20
N ALA A 285 19.49 -11.09 10.66
CA ALA A 285 19.64 -12.53 10.39
C ALA A 285 18.43 -13.37 10.86
N ASN A 286 17.70 -12.89 11.86
CA ASN A 286 16.48 -13.50 12.39
C ASN A 286 15.18 -12.90 11.80
N LYS A 287 15.26 -12.06 10.74
CA LYS A 287 14.06 -11.52 10.09
C LYS A 287 13.18 -12.65 9.60
N PRO A 288 11.87 -12.67 9.92
CA PRO A 288 10.98 -13.71 9.42
C PRO A 288 11.05 -13.85 7.90
N ILE A 289 11.06 -15.09 7.40
CA ILE A 289 11.05 -15.52 6.00
C ILE A 289 12.37 -15.24 5.25
N VAL A 290 12.91 -14.01 5.27
CA VAL A 290 14.06 -13.59 4.44
C VAL A 290 15.40 -13.49 5.20
N GLY A 291 15.39 -13.69 6.51
CA GLY A 291 16.61 -13.67 7.33
C GLY A 291 17.49 -14.92 7.09
N GLU A 292 18.81 -14.76 7.20
CA GLU A 292 19.76 -15.85 6.94
C GLU A 292 19.62 -17.05 7.86
N ASN A 293 19.16 -16.82 9.11
CA ASN A 293 18.96 -17.89 10.09
C ASN A 293 17.60 -18.58 9.96
N VAL A 294 16.69 -18.05 9.14
CA VAL A 294 15.36 -18.63 8.98
C VAL A 294 15.50 -19.90 8.12
N PHE A 295 14.92 -20.99 8.60
CA PHE A 295 15.08 -22.36 8.05
C PHE A 295 16.45 -23.04 8.27
N CYS A 296 17.44 -22.37 8.89
CA CYS A 296 18.70 -23.04 9.27
C CYS A 296 18.53 -24.10 10.35
N LEU A 297 17.52 -24.00 11.22
CA LEU A 297 17.27 -24.94 12.32
C LEU A 297 16.84 -26.34 11.86
N LEU A 298 16.34 -26.51 10.65
CA LEU A 298 16.07 -27.83 10.08
C LEU A 298 17.34 -28.63 9.80
N TYR A 299 18.50 -27.98 9.70
CA TYR A 299 19.80 -28.63 9.51
C TYR A 299 20.56 -28.86 10.83
N THR A 300 20.20 -28.17 11.91
CA THR A 300 20.88 -28.29 13.20
C THR A 300 20.23 -29.32 14.11
N SER A 301 18.95 -29.67 13.90
CA SER A 301 18.30 -30.76 14.64
C SER A 301 18.84 -32.15 14.23
N ASP A 302 19.21 -32.30 12.95
CA ASP A 302 19.78 -33.59 12.46
C ASP A 302 21.26 -33.77 12.86
N ALA A 303 21.96 -32.68 13.20
CA ALA A 303 23.36 -32.73 13.65
C ALA A 303 23.53 -32.95 15.16
N ALA A 304 22.45 -32.90 15.93
CA ALA A 304 22.49 -33.14 17.39
C ALA A 304 22.16 -34.59 17.78
N ASP A 305 21.72 -35.41 16.81
CA ASP A 305 21.36 -36.84 17.01
C ASP A 305 22.43 -37.81 16.45
N GLU A 306 23.60 -37.28 16.00
CA GLU A 306 24.82 -38.06 15.76
C GLU A 306 25.86 -37.79 16.89
#